data_6d0c45cd7adeb55090d2b05abfae5d98
#
_entry.id   6d0c45cd7adeb55090d2b05abfae5d98
#
_cell.length_a   1.000
_cell.length_b   1.000
_cell.length_c   1.000
_cell.angle_alpha   90.00
_cell.angle_beta   90.00
_cell.angle_gamma   90.00
#
_symmetry.space_group_name_H-M   'P 1'
#
loop_
_entity.id
_entity.type
_entity.pdbx_description
1 polymer ?
#
loop_
_entity_poly.entity_id
_entity_poly.type
_entity_poly.pdbx_seq_one_letter_code
_entity_poly.pdbx_strand_id
1 'polypeptide(L)'
;STTDETQLLGAAAGNIAIYLSNVILYGDLNAMFLGTLEALTSAIDAKDRYTCGHSQRVAYLVEQLAVASGLDAATVARFHIAGLVHDIGKIGVPEHVLTKPGRLTEDEFRWIRRHPEIGERILRDIPHFQDIVEGVLHHHERWDGAGYPCGVAGESIPLVARMIGIADAFDAMTSTRTYRSALDRATVCQEIQRCAGSQFDPSLVMTFLSLDFRTYDSMVETHRTAAMRVVA
;
A
#
# COMPACT_ATOMS: atom_id res chain seq x y z
N SER A 1 -14.99 -23.42 -51.40
CA SER A 1 -16.44 -23.63 -51.50
C SER A 1 -17.13 -22.98 -50.29
N THR A 2 -18.44 -22.65 -50.44
CA THR A 2 -19.22 -21.99 -49.37
C THR A 2 -19.22 -22.77 -48.05
N THR A 3 -19.04 -24.09 -48.10
CA THR A 3 -18.96 -24.98 -46.92
C THR A 3 -17.66 -24.73 -46.14
N ASP A 4 -16.53 -24.56 -46.79
CA ASP A 4 -15.23 -24.30 -46.17
C ASP A 4 -15.19 -22.92 -45.53
N GLU A 5 -15.80 -21.92 -46.16
CA GLU A 5 -15.91 -20.56 -45.60
C GLU A 5 -16.79 -20.54 -44.36
N THR A 6 -17.89 -21.29 -44.34
CA THR A 6 -18.77 -21.38 -43.18
C THR A 6 -18.08 -22.09 -42.02
N GLN A 7 -17.31 -23.16 -42.27
CA GLN A 7 -16.52 -23.84 -41.24
C GLN A 7 -15.41 -22.92 -40.69
N LEU A 8 -14.72 -22.18 -41.55
CA LEU A 8 -13.68 -21.23 -41.11
C LEU A 8 -14.27 -20.11 -40.24
N LEU A 9 -15.40 -19.54 -40.63
CA LEU A 9 -16.11 -18.52 -39.86
C LEU A 9 -16.58 -19.08 -38.51
N GLY A 10 -17.11 -20.31 -38.48
CA GLY A 10 -17.49 -20.99 -37.23
C GLY A 10 -16.32 -21.20 -36.28
N ALA A 11 -15.18 -21.67 -36.82
CA ALA A 11 -13.96 -21.83 -36.01
C ALA A 11 -13.41 -20.50 -35.47
N ALA A 12 -13.40 -19.45 -36.32
CA ALA A 12 -12.99 -18.12 -35.90
C ALA A 12 -13.91 -17.55 -34.81
N ALA A 13 -15.22 -17.68 -34.96
CA ALA A 13 -16.19 -17.25 -33.94
C ALA A 13 -16.00 -18.01 -32.61
N GLY A 14 -15.74 -19.33 -32.68
CA GLY A 14 -15.44 -20.14 -31.48
C GLY A 14 -14.16 -19.66 -30.74
N ASN A 15 -13.09 -19.40 -31.50
CA ASN A 15 -11.85 -18.89 -30.90
C ASN A 15 -12.02 -17.50 -30.27
N ILE A 16 -12.77 -16.61 -30.95
CA ILE A 16 -13.08 -15.28 -30.36
C ILE A 16 -13.91 -15.42 -29.10
N ALA A 17 -14.90 -16.30 -29.07
CA ALA A 17 -15.72 -16.55 -27.89
C ALA A 17 -14.88 -17.06 -26.71
N ILE A 18 -13.97 -18.01 -26.95
CA ILE A 18 -13.04 -18.53 -25.94
C ILE A 18 -12.12 -17.39 -25.43
N TYR A 19 -11.57 -16.59 -26.34
CA TYR A 19 -10.71 -15.47 -25.97
C TYR A 19 -11.46 -14.45 -25.09
N LEU A 20 -12.67 -14.05 -25.47
CA LEU A 20 -13.49 -13.13 -24.69
C LEU A 20 -13.86 -13.71 -23.34
N SER A 21 -14.22 -15.00 -23.28
CA SER A 21 -14.50 -15.69 -22.01
C SER A 21 -13.28 -15.69 -21.09
N ASN A 22 -12.09 -15.95 -21.63
CA ASN A 22 -10.85 -15.90 -20.85
C ASN A 22 -10.58 -14.49 -20.32
N VAL A 23 -10.75 -13.43 -21.13
CA VAL A 23 -10.56 -12.03 -20.70
C VAL A 23 -11.49 -11.69 -19.53
N ILE A 24 -12.78 -12.08 -19.63
CA ILE A 24 -13.74 -11.86 -18.55
C ILE A 24 -13.32 -12.63 -17.30
N LEU A 25 -13.01 -13.91 -17.44
CA LEU A 25 -12.61 -14.76 -16.29
C LEU A 25 -11.35 -14.23 -15.58
N TYR A 26 -10.35 -13.77 -16.33
CA TYR A 26 -9.17 -13.12 -15.77
C TYR A 26 -9.51 -11.82 -15.05
N GLY A 27 -10.44 -11.02 -15.59
CA GLY A 27 -10.94 -9.81 -14.95
C GLY A 27 -11.62 -10.11 -13.60
N ASP A 28 -12.52 -11.10 -13.58
CA ASP A 28 -13.23 -11.53 -12.37
C ASP A 28 -12.27 -12.10 -11.32
N LEU A 29 -11.30 -12.93 -11.73
CA LEU A 29 -10.29 -13.48 -10.85
C LEU A 29 -9.44 -12.39 -10.21
N ASN A 30 -9.02 -11.41 -11.00
CA ASN A 30 -8.22 -10.28 -10.50
C ASN A 30 -9.01 -9.40 -9.52
N ALA A 31 -10.28 -9.12 -9.83
CA ALA A 31 -11.17 -8.37 -8.94
C ALA A 31 -11.40 -9.12 -7.61
N MET A 32 -11.63 -10.42 -7.67
CA MET A 32 -11.77 -11.27 -6.47
C MET A 32 -10.48 -11.30 -5.64
N PHE A 33 -9.34 -11.40 -6.30
CA PHE A 33 -8.02 -11.38 -5.65
C PHE A 33 -7.78 -10.06 -4.90
N LEU A 34 -7.96 -8.92 -5.58
CA LEU A 34 -7.81 -7.60 -4.96
C LEU A 34 -8.81 -7.40 -3.82
N GLY A 35 -10.07 -7.74 -4.02
CA GLY A 35 -11.10 -7.65 -2.96
C GLY A 35 -10.77 -8.52 -1.74
N THR A 36 -10.12 -9.67 -1.95
CA THR A 36 -9.66 -10.52 -0.84
C THR A 36 -8.51 -9.86 -0.08
N LEU A 37 -7.54 -9.28 -0.77
CA LEU A 37 -6.45 -8.53 -0.13
C LEU A 37 -6.98 -7.32 0.66
N GLU A 38 -7.90 -6.56 0.07
CA GLU A 38 -8.56 -5.43 0.75
C GLU A 38 -9.31 -5.87 2.00
N ALA A 39 -10.03 -6.99 1.95
CA ALA A 39 -10.73 -7.52 3.12
C ALA A 39 -9.77 -7.94 4.23
N LEU A 40 -8.65 -8.59 3.88
CA LEU A 40 -7.62 -9.00 4.83
C LEU A 40 -6.93 -7.79 5.47
N THR A 41 -6.54 -6.80 4.69
CA THR A 41 -5.89 -5.59 5.21
C THR A 41 -6.86 -4.76 6.04
N SER A 42 -8.13 -4.66 5.64
CA SER A 42 -9.17 -4.01 6.45
C SER A 42 -9.39 -4.70 7.80
N ALA A 43 -9.27 -6.03 7.86
CA ALA A 43 -9.36 -6.76 9.13
C ALA A 43 -8.15 -6.48 10.04
N ILE A 44 -6.95 -6.27 9.46
CA ILE A 44 -5.74 -5.87 10.20
C ILE A 44 -5.87 -4.42 10.66
N ASP A 45 -6.31 -3.52 9.78
CA ASP A 45 -6.60 -2.13 10.10
C ASP A 45 -7.62 -2.01 11.24
N ALA A 46 -8.64 -2.88 11.29
CA ALA A 46 -9.64 -2.91 12.36
C ALA A 46 -9.07 -3.36 13.72
N LYS A 47 -7.98 -4.16 13.72
CA LYS A 47 -7.26 -4.54 14.94
C LYS A 47 -6.50 -3.36 15.54
N ASP A 48 -6.02 -2.46 14.72
CA ASP A 48 -5.42 -1.18 15.11
C ASP A 48 -6.48 -0.07 14.96
N ARG A 49 -7.16 0.27 16.05
CA ARG A 49 -8.37 1.14 16.10
C ARG A 49 -8.27 2.48 15.34
N TYR A 50 -7.08 2.83 14.84
CA TYR A 50 -6.78 4.14 14.24
C TYR A 50 -6.49 4.08 12.74
N THR A 51 -6.50 2.88 12.16
CA THR A 51 -6.04 2.66 10.78
C THR A 51 -7.17 2.33 9.81
N CYS A 52 -8.45 2.60 10.17
CA CYS A 52 -9.56 2.36 9.24
C CYS A 52 -9.29 3.02 7.88
N GLY A 53 -9.13 2.18 6.84
CA GLY A 53 -8.83 2.60 5.48
C GLY A 53 -7.43 3.17 5.25
N HIS A 54 -6.53 3.08 6.23
CA HIS A 54 -5.13 3.49 6.09
C HIS A 54 -4.44 2.78 4.92
N SER A 55 -4.49 1.45 4.92
CA SER A 55 -3.86 0.63 3.89
C SER A 55 -4.34 0.99 2.47
N GLN A 56 -5.64 1.27 2.30
CA GLN A 56 -6.19 1.71 1.01
C GLN A 56 -5.69 3.10 0.61
N ARG A 57 -5.59 4.05 1.56
CA ARG A 57 -5.09 5.41 1.28
C ARG A 57 -3.59 5.40 0.95
N VAL A 58 -2.81 4.59 1.66
CA VAL A 58 -1.39 4.40 1.34
C VAL A 58 -1.21 3.78 -0.04
N ALA A 59 -1.97 2.73 -0.37
CA ALA A 59 -1.96 2.10 -1.69
C ALA A 59 -2.28 3.12 -2.81
N TYR A 60 -3.30 3.94 -2.62
CA TYR A 60 -3.65 5.00 -3.56
C TYR A 60 -2.51 6.02 -3.74
N LEU A 61 -1.90 6.50 -2.65
CA LEU A 61 -0.79 7.46 -2.72
C LEU A 61 0.44 6.87 -3.41
N VAL A 62 0.77 5.61 -3.13
CA VAL A 62 1.86 4.88 -3.81
C VAL A 62 1.59 4.76 -5.30
N GLU A 63 0.37 4.41 -5.70
CA GLU A 63 -0.06 4.35 -7.10
C GLU A 63 0.11 5.69 -7.80
N GLN A 64 -0.40 6.79 -7.19
CA GLN A 64 -0.28 8.13 -7.78
C GLN A 64 1.19 8.56 -7.91
N LEU A 65 2.01 8.27 -6.91
CA LEU A 65 3.44 8.57 -6.96
C LEU A 65 4.16 7.74 -8.04
N ALA A 66 3.80 6.47 -8.19
CA ALA A 66 4.35 5.59 -9.23
C ALA A 66 3.98 6.09 -10.65
N VAL A 67 2.72 6.48 -10.87
CA VAL A 67 2.27 7.10 -12.13
C VAL A 67 3.03 8.39 -12.42
N ALA A 68 3.11 9.29 -11.44
CA ALA A 68 3.81 10.57 -11.57
C ALA A 68 5.33 10.40 -11.79
N SER A 69 5.90 9.28 -11.34
CA SER A 69 7.30 8.90 -11.58
C SER A 69 7.53 8.24 -12.94
N GLY A 70 6.48 8.05 -13.77
CA GLY A 70 6.59 7.51 -15.13
C GLY A 70 6.73 6.00 -15.20
N LEU A 71 6.32 5.24 -14.19
CA LEU A 71 6.36 3.79 -14.21
C LEU A 71 5.26 3.21 -15.11
N ASP A 72 5.51 2.03 -15.68
CA ASP A 72 4.53 1.33 -16.50
C ASP A 72 3.34 0.82 -15.68
N ALA A 73 2.19 0.60 -16.35
CA ALA A 73 0.94 0.23 -15.70
C ALA A 73 1.02 -1.08 -14.89
N ALA A 74 1.84 -2.04 -15.33
CA ALA A 74 2.00 -3.31 -14.60
C ALA A 74 2.79 -3.11 -13.31
N THR A 75 3.82 -2.29 -13.33
CA THR A 75 4.60 -1.89 -12.14
C THR A 75 3.75 -1.06 -11.18
N VAL A 76 2.97 -0.10 -11.70
CA VAL A 76 2.03 0.71 -10.89
C VAL A 76 1.05 -0.19 -10.14
N ALA A 77 0.44 -1.16 -10.83
CA ALA A 77 -0.50 -2.09 -10.19
C ALA A 77 0.15 -2.93 -9.08
N ARG A 78 1.39 -3.40 -9.28
CA ARG A 78 2.13 -4.13 -8.23
C ARG A 78 2.50 -3.24 -7.04
N PHE A 79 2.87 -1.98 -7.30
CA PHE A 79 3.20 -1.03 -6.24
C PHE A 79 1.96 -0.63 -5.42
N HIS A 80 0.79 -0.53 -6.07
CA HIS A 80 -0.50 -0.40 -5.38
C HIS A 80 -0.73 -1.56 -4.40
N ILE A 81 -0.54 -2.81 -4.86
CA ILE A 81 -0.69 -3.98 -3.99
C ILE A 81 0.33 -3.94 -2.84
N ALA A 82 1.59 -3.56 -3.10
CA ALA A 82 2.60 -3.44 -2.05
C ALA A 82 2.19 -2.42 -0.98
N GLY A 83 1.68 -1.25 -1.38
CA GLY A 83 1.12 -0.24 -0.48
C GLY A 83 -0.08 -0.77 0.31
N LEU A 84 -0.95 -1.57 -0.32
CA LEU A 84 -2.12 -2.16 0.34
C LEU A 84 -1.73 -3.14 1.44
N VAL A 85 -0.71 -3.97 1.22
CA VAL A 85 -0.32 -5.05 2.14
C VAL A 85 0.90 -4.73 3.00
N HIS A 86 1.43 -3.48 2.96
CA HIS A 86 2.68 -3.14 3.64
C HIS A 86 2.69 -3.50 5.13
N ASP A 87 1.56 -3.34 5.77
CA ASP A 87 1.34 -3.55 7.20
C ASP A 87 0.78 -4.95 7.57
N ILE A 88 0.68 -5.90 6.61
CA ILE A 88 0.08 -7.21 6.84
C ILE A 88 0.73 -7.97 8.01
N GLY A 89 1.99 -7.74 8.27
CA GLY A 89 2.73 -8.35 9.37
C GLY A 89 2.30 -7.91 10.76
N LYS A 90 1.50 -6.85 10.90
CA LYS A 90 0.89 -6.44 12.18
C LYS A 90 -0.02 -7.51 12.77
N ILE A 91 -0.47 -8.49 11.98
CA ILE A 91 -1.19 -9.65 12.48
C ILE A 91 -0.39 -10.42 13.54
N GLY A 92 0.93 -10.43 13.44
CA GLY A 92 1.84 -11.08 14.38
C GLY A 92 2.22 -10.23 15.61
N VAL A 93 1.75 -8.98 15.68
CA VAL A 93 2.00 -8.11 16.84
C VAL A 93 0.93 -8.33 17.89
N PRO A 94 1.29 -8.48 19.19
CA PRO A 94 0.33 -8.66 20.26
C PRO A 94 -0.67 -7.49 20.34
N GLU A 95 -1.95 -7.80 20.50
CA GLU A 95 -3.03 -6.80 20.50
C GLU A 95 -2.82 -5.70 21.56
N HIS A 96 -2.41 -6.08 22.78
CA HIS A 96 -2.16 -5.15 23.86
C HIS A 96 -1.04 -4.14 23.56
N VAL A 97 -0.15 -4.44 22.59
CA VAL A 97 0.88 -3.52 22.10
C VAL A 97 0.29 -2.57 21.05
N LEU A 98 -0.47 -3.10 20.08
CA LEU A 98 -1.09 -2.30 19.03
C LEU A 98 -2.12 -1.30 19.57
N THR A 99 -2.90 -1.72 20.57
CA THR A 99 -4.01 -0.93 21.12
C THR A 99 -3.63 -0.11 22.35
N LYS A 100 -2.36 -0.12 22.76
CA LYS A 100 -1.91 0.55 23.99
C LYS A 100 -2.16 2.06 23.93
N PRO A 101 -2.90 2.63 24.89
CA PRO A 101 -3.03 4.07 25.00
C PRO A 101 -1.74 4.65 25.59
N GLY A 102 -1.00 5.42 24.80
CA GLY A 102 0.21 6.11 25.23
C GLY A 102 1.50 5.58 24.62
N ARG A 103 2.65 5.94 25.22
CA ARG A 103 3.96 5.59 24.68
C ARG A 103 4.27 4.10 24.90
N LEU A 104 4.82 3.47 23.86
CA LEU A 104 5.35 2.11 23.94
C LEU A 104 6.67 2.10 24.71
N THR A 105 6.91 1.04 25.47
CA THR A 105 8.24 0.72 26.00
C THR A 105 9.16 0.25 24.88
N GLU A 106 10.46 0.19 25.13
CA GLU A 106 11.42 -0.34 24.15
C GLU A 106 11.11 -1.79 23.75
N ASP A 107 10.66 -2.62 24.70
CA ASP A 107 10.28 -4.01 24.44
C ASP A 107 9.03 -4.10 23.57
N GLU A 108 8.02 -3.29 23.82
CA GLU A 108 6.81 -3.20 23.02
C GLU A 108 7.11 -2.65 21.64
N PHE A 109 7.99 -1.66 21.53
CA PHE A 109 8.40 -1.11 20.24
C PHE A 109 9.20 -2.13 19.42
N ARG A 110 9.96 -3.02 20.05
CA ARG A 110 10.59 -4.16 19.35
C ARG A 110 9.57 -5.09 18.68
N TRP A 111 8.41 -5.30 19.29
CA TRP A 111 7.32 -6.06 18.65
C TRP A 111 6.81 -5.37 17.38
N ILE A 112 6.59 -4.05 17.45
CA ILE A 112 6.16 -3.27 16.27
C ILE A 112 7.22 -3.39 15.16
N ARG A 113 8.50 -3.19 15.47
CA ARG A 113 9.57 -3.25 14.47
C ARG A 113 9.70 -4.58 13.73
N ARG A 114 9.07 -5.64 14.21
CA ARG A 114 9.11 -6.96 13.56
C ARG A 114 8.06 -7.16 12.49
N HIS A 115 7.07 -6.26 12.36
CA HIS A 115 6.00 -6.48 11.39
C HIS A 115 6.48 -6.52 9.92
N PRO A 116 7.52 -5.78 9.48
CA PRO A 116 8.02 -5.91 8.11
C PRO A 116 8.56 -7.33 7.82
N GLU A 117 9.34 -7.90 8.74
CA GLU A 117 9.86 -9.26 8.63
C GLU A 117 8.76 -10.34 8.71
N ILE A 118 7.71 -10.09 9.51
CA ILE A 118 6.54 -10.98 9.58
C ILE A 118 5.76 -10.90 8.28
N GLY A 119 5.55 -9.69 7.74
CA GLY A 119 4.89 -9.47 6.46
C GLY A 119 5.63 -10.13 5.30
N GLU A 120 6.96 -9.99 5.25
CA GLU A 120 7.82 -10.70 4.30
C GLU A 120 7.55 -12.21 4.35
N ARG A 121 7.57 -12.83 5.54
CA ARG A 121 7.34 -14.27 5.70
C ARG A 121 5.94 -14.72 5.28
N ILE A 122 4.93 -13.88 5.42
CA ILE A 122 3.56 -14.18 4.99
C ILE A 122 3.46 -14.19 3.46
N LEU A 123 4.15 -13.26 2.80
CA LEU A 123 3.95 -13.00 1.37
C LEU A 123 4.98 -13.69 0.46
N ARG A 124 6.15 -14.06 0.95
CA ARG A 124 7.30 -14.54 0.15
C ARG A 124 7.01 -15.77 -0.71
N ASP A 125 6.10 -16.64 -0.26
CA ASP A 125 5.77 -17.87 -0.95
C ASP A 125 4.66 -17.67 -2.02
N ILE A 126 4.15 -16.42 -2.18
CA ILE A 126 3.18 -16.09 -3.22
C ILE A 126 3.94 -15.86 -4.54
N PRO A 127 3.63 -16.61 -5.61
CA PRO A 127 4.29 -16.42 -6.90
C PRO A 127 4.18 -14.99 -7.40
N HIS A 128 5.25 -14.47 -7.98
CA HIS A 128 5.34 -13.13 -8.60
C HIS A 128 5.19 -11.93 -7.62
N PHE A 129 5.38 -12.16 -6.31
CA PHE A 129 5.30 -11.11 -5.28
C PHE A 129 6.65 -10.55 -4.85
N GLN A 130 7.76 -10.84 -5.57
CA GLN A 130 9.11 -10.46 -5.13
C GLN A 130 9.25 -8.96 -4.84
N ASP A 131 8.82 -8.09 -5.75
CA ASP A 131 8.87 -6.65 -5.58
C ASP A 131 7.89 -6.14 -4.50
N ILE A 132 6.72 -6.78 -4.34
CA ILE A 132 5.77 -6.50 -3.27
C ILE A 132 6.40 -6.84 -1.91
N VAL A 133 7.02 -8.01 -1.81
CA VAL A 133 7.72 -8.48 -0.59
C VAL A 133 8.85 -7.53 -0.20
N GLU A 134 9.66 -7.09 -1.16
CA GLU A 134 10.71 -6.09 -0.96
C GLU A 134 10.13 -4.75 -0.46
N GLY A 135 8.97 -4.34 -0.99
CA GLY A 135 8.24 -3.17 -0.50
C GLY A 135 7.84 -3.32 0.96
N VAL A 136 7.25 -4.47 1.31
CA VAL A 136 6.79 -4.77 2.68
C VAL A 136 7.94 -4.87 3.66
N LEU A 137 9.06 -5.51 3.28
CA LEU A 137 10.21 -5.67 4.16
C LEU A 137 10.90 -4.34 4.47
N HIS A 138 11.01 -3.46 3.48
CA HIS A 138 11.88 -2.29 3.55
C HIS A 138 11.16 -0.94 3.72
N HIS A 139 9.82 -0.90 3.90
CA HIS A 139 9.07 0.37 3.96
C HIS A 139 9.39 1.27 5.16
N HIS A 140 10.03 0.73 6.18
CA HIS A 140 10.56 1.49 7.31
C HIS A 140 12.06 1.77 7.25
N GLU A 141 12.70 1.43 6.13
CA GLU A 141 14.07 1.91 5.89
C GLU A 141 14.08 3.41 5.65
N ARG A 142 15.19 4.03 5.98
CA ARG A 142 15.38 5.47 5.83
C ARG A 142 16.48 5.75 4.83
N TRP A 143 16.34 6.82 4.09
CA TRP A 143 17.34 7.21 3.11
C TRP A 143 18.76 7.34 3.69
N ASP A 144 18.84 7.80 4.95
CA ASP A 144 20.11 7.94 5.70
C ASP A 144 20.64 6.64 6.30
N GLY A 145 19.95 5.49 6.16
CA GLY A 145 20.32 4.18 6.71
C GLY A 145 20.00 4.00 8.20
N ALA A 146 19.35 4.97 8.83
CA ALA A 146 18.94 4.86 10.24
C ALA A 146 17.59 4.14 10.42
N GLY A 147 17.08 3.47 9.37
CA GLY A 147 15.84 2.72 9.36
C GLY A 147 15.96 1.30 9.91
N TYR A 148 14.94 0.50 9.66
CA TYR A 148 14.87 -0.92 10.01
C TYR A 148 14.05 -1.69 8.98
N PRO A 149 14.17 -3.03 8.85
CA PRO A 149 14.95 -3.95 9.72
C PRO A 149 16.41 -4.10 9.30
N CYS A 150 16.78 -3.77 8.06
CA CYS A 150 18.09 -4.10 7.49
C CYS A 150 19.11 -2.94 7.60
N GLY A 151 18.68 -1.71 7.80
CA GLY A 151 19.54 -0.53 7.85
C GLY A 151 20.19 -0.17 6.50
N VAL A 152 19.51 -0.51 5.39
CA VAL A 152 19.97 -0.14 4.04
C VAL A 152 19.69 1.33 3.77
N ALA A 153 20.51 1.96 2.89
CA ALA A 153 20.47 3.40 2.66
C ALA A 153 20.39 3.76 1.18
N GLY A 154 19.86 4.94 0.90
CA GLY A 154 19.86 5.53 -0.44
C GLY A 154 19.12 4.65 -1.45
N GLU A 155 19.70 4.50 -2.62
CA GLU A 155 19.15 3.71 -3.73
C GLU A 155 19.19 2.19 -3.49
N SER A 156 19.89 1.72 -2.45
CA SER A 156 19.85 0.31 -2.04
C SER A 156 18.50 -0.06 -1.41
N ILE A 157 17.68 0.94 -1.01
CA ILE A 157 16.30 0.71 -0.61
C ILE A 157 15.46 0.51 -1.87
N PRO A 158 14.68 -0.58 -2.00
CA PRO A 158 13.81 -0.79 -3.15
C PRO A 158 12.90 0.41 -3.42
N LEU A 159 12.71 0.77 -4.69
CA LEU A 159 11.93 1.96 -5.08
C LEU A 159 10.52 1.94 -4.47
N VAL A 160 9.86 0.78 -4.51
CA VAL A 160 8.52 0.60 -3.94
C VAL A 160 8.50 0.89 -2.43
N ALA A 161 9.53 0.46 -1.69
CA ALA A 161 9.64 0.71 -0.25
C ALA A 161 9.84 2.21 0.05
N ARG A 162 10.66 2.90 -0.75
CA ARG A 162 10.84 4.37 -0.64
C ARG A 162 9.52 5.12 -0.87
N MET A 163 8.71 4.67 -1.84
CA MET A 163 7.38 5.25 -2.13
C MET A 163 6.39 4.98 -0.99
N ILE A 164 6.34 3.75 -0.47
CA ILE A 164 5.49 3.40 0.68
C ILE A 164 5.87 4.24 1.90
N GLY A 165 7.16 4.38 2.21
CA GLY A 165 7.63 5.15 3.37
C GLY A 165 7.15 6.61 3.38
N ILE A 166 7.11 7.28 2.21
CA ILE A 166 6.58 8.65 2.10
C ILE A 166 5.05 8.64 2.28
N ALA A 167 4.34 7.73 1.59
CA ALA A 167 2.89 7.64 1.61
C ALA A 167 2.35 7.29 3.01
N ASP A 168 2.95 6.33 3.69
CA ASP A 168 2.62 5.94 5.06
C ASP A 168 2.83 7.10 6.04
N ALA A 169 3.99 7.75 6.00
CA ALA A 169 4.27 8.90 6.85
C ALA A 169 3.27 10.04 6.62
N PHE A 170 2.92 10.32 5.35
CA PHE A 170 1.92 11.34 5.01
C PHE A 170 0.55 10.99 5.59
N ASP A 171 0.04 9.77 5.36
CA ASP A 171 -1.26 9.33 5.88
C ASP A 171 -1.26 9.31 7.41
N ALA A 172 -0.18 8.83 8.01
CA ALA A 172 -0.03 8.81 9.47
C ALA A 172 -0.05 10.21 10.10
N MET A 173 0.44 11.24 9.43
CA MET A 173 0.45 12.62 9.91
C MET A 173 -0.86 13.36 9.64
N THR A 174 -1.55 13.05 8.54
CA THR A 174 -2.82 13.67 8.15
C THR A 174 -4.04 12.99 8.78
N SER A 175 -3.88 11.82 9.41
CA SER A 175 -4.94 11.10 10.11
C SER A 175 -4.95 11.39 11.60
N THR A 176 -6.15 11.47 12.21
CA THR A 176 -6.32 11.62 13.66
C THR A 176 -6.00 10.30 14.35
N ARG A 177 -5.10 10.34 15.34
CA ARG A 177 -4.77 9.19 16.21
C ARG A 177 -5.18 9.50 17.66
N THR A 178 -5.29 8.51 18.53
CA THR A 178 -5.74 8.64 19.95
C THR A 178 -5.07 9.75 20.73
N TYR A 179 -3.79 9.97 20.46
CA TYR A 179 -2.92 10.87 21.20
C TYR A 179 -2.50 12.10 20.39
N ARG A 180 -3.01 12.25 19.14
CA ARG A 180 -2.68 13.37 18.27
C ARG A 180 -3.78 13.64 17.26
N SER A 181 -4.29 14.86 17.22
CA SER A 181 -5.12 15.35 16.12
C SER A 181 -4.32 15.35 14.80
N ALA A 182 -5.02 15.17 13.68
CA ALA A 182 -4.44 15.34 12.36
C ALA A 182 -3.72 16.69 12.26
N LEU A 183 -2.55 16.69 11.67
CA LEU A 183 -1.86 17.94 11.31
C LEU A 183 -2.50 18.51 10.04
N ASP A 184 -2.43 19.83 9.90
CA ASP A 184 -2.83 20.46 8.64
C ASP A 184 -1.86 20.07 7.51
N ARG A 185 -2.38 20.06 6.29
CA ARG A 185 -1.64 19.61 5.12
C ARG A 185 -0.35 20.40 4.88
N ALA A 186 -0.37 21.71 5.07
CA ALA A 186 0.81 22.53 4.83
C ALA A 186 1.96 22.13 5.78
N THR A 187 1.63 21.92 7.06
CA THR A 187 2.59 21.40 8.06
C THR A 187 3.14 20.04 7.69
N VAL A 188 2.28 19.10 7.22
CA VAL A 188 2.73 17.77 6.80
C VAL A 188 3.65 17.85 5.59
N CYS A 189 3.29 18.64 4.57
CA CYS A 189 4.14 18.82 3.39
C CYS A 189 5.51 19.43 3.74
N GLN A 190 5.54 20.41 4.64
CA GLN A 190 6.80 21.00 5.14
C GLN A 190 7.65 19.96 5.88
N GLU A 191 7.04 19.11 6.70
CA GLU A 191 7.77 18.05 7.41
C GLU A 191 8.35 17.01 6.46
N ILE A 192 7.59 16.56 5.46
CA ILE A 192 8.08 15.64 4.42
C ILE A 192 9.25 16.28 3.66
N GLN A 193 9.11 17.56 3.27
CA GLN A 193 10.17 18.29 2.58
C GLN A 193 11.43 18.43 3.46
N ARG A 194 11.27 18.73 4.74
CA ARG A 194 12.37 18.83 5.72
C ARG A 194 13.13 17.52 5.88
N CYS A 195 12.43 16.38 5.77
CA CYS A 195 13.00 15.04 5.90
C CYS A 195 13.57 14.47 4.60
N ALA A 196 13.54 15.23 3.48
CA ALA A 196 14.19 14.84 2.24
C ALA A 196 15.70 14.68 2.43
N GLY A 197 16.27 13.59 1.92
CA GLY A 197 17.68 13.26 2.06
C GLY A 197 18.06 12.67 3.44
N SER A 198 17.13 12.62 4.40
CA SER A 198 17.33 11.92 5.68
C SER A 198 16.38 10.72 5.81
N GLN A 199 15.10 10.95 6.02
CA GLN A 199 14.12 9.87 6.08
C GLN A 199 13.68 9.44 4.68
N PHE A 200 13.47 10.38 3.76
CA PHE A 200 12.88 10.14 2.46
C PHE A 200 13.84 10.41 1.32
N ASP A 201 13.62 9.68 0.22
CA ASP A 201 14.31 9.93 -1.06
C ASP A 201 13.96 11.34 -1.57
N PRO A 202 14.97 12.24 -1.73
CA PRO A 202 14.72 13.61 -2.13
C PRO A 202 14.08 13.73 -3.52
N SER A 203 14.34 12.80 -4.43
CA SER A 203 13.75 12.80 -5.78
C SER A 203 12.25 12.49 -5.74
N LEU A 204 11.85 11.53 -4.90
CA LEU A 204 10.45 11.16 -4.72
C LEU A 204 9.66 12.21 -3.94
N VAL A 205 10.28 12.90 -2.97
CA VAL A 205 9.62 13.95 -2.21
C VAL A 205 9.08 15.05 -3.12
N MET A 206 9.87 15.52 -4.09
CA MET A 206 9.42 16.58 -5.01
C MET A 206 8.24 16.13 -5.85
N THR A 207 8.28 14.91 -6.37
CA THR A 207 7.16 14.32 -7.15
C THR A 207 5.92 14.15 -6.27
N PHE A 208 6.08 13.63 -5.04
CA PHE A 208 4.98 13.42 -4.12
C PHE A 208 4.25 14.73 -3.77
N LEU A 209 5.00 15.78 -3.46
CA LEU A 209 4.43 17.09 -3.10
C LEU A 209 3.70 17.79 -4.27
N SER A 210 3.92 17.35 -5.51
CA SER A 210 3.22 17.84 -6.70
C SER A 210 1.90 17.10 -7.00
N LEU A 211 1.57 16.03 -6.26
CA LEU A 211 0.36 15.24 -6.50
C LEU A 211 -0.93 16.02 -6.19
N ASP A 212 -2.00 15.62 -6.86
CA ASP A 212 -3.35 16.08 -6.55
C ASP A 212 -3.97 15.22 -5.44
N PHE A 213 -4.21 15.82 -4.29
CA PHE A 213 -4.72 15.12 -3.12
C PHE A 213 -6.25 15.09 -3.00
N ARG A 214 -7.02 15.62 -3.95
CA ARG A 214 -8.50 15.72 -3.86
C ARG A 214 -9.18 14.36 -3.64
N THR A 215 -8.74 13.33 -4.37
CA THR A 215 -9.28 11.96 -4.21
C THR A 215 -8.89 11.38 -2.85
N TYR A 216 -7.65 11.57 -2.42
CA TYR A 216 -7.19 11.18 -1.09
C TYR A 216 -8.07 11.82 0.01
N ASP A 217 -8.37 13.11 -0.11
CA ASP A 217 -9.24 13.83 0.84
C ASP A 217 -10.64 13.22 0.91
N SER A 218 -11.20 12.87 -0.24
CA SER A 218 -12.49 12.17 -0.31
C SER A 218 -12.45 10.80 0.36
N MET A 219 -11.35 10.06 0.23
CA MET A 219 -11.15 8.77 0.91
C MET A 219 -11.09 8.96 2.44
N VAL A 220 -10.35 9.96 2.93
CA VAL A 220 -10.27 10.28 4.37
C VAL A 220 -11.66 10.57 4.94
N GLU A 221 -12.47 11.39 4.26
CA GLU A 221 -13.83 11.73 4.72
C GLU A 221 -14.78 10.54 4.72
N THR A 222 -14.68 9.69 3.68
CA THR A 222 -15.48 8.46 3.57
C THR A 222 -15.16 7.50 4.72
N HIS A 223 -13.90 7.25 5.01
CA HIS A 223 -13.49 6.36 6.09
C HIS A 223 -13.83 6.93 7.48
N ARG A 224 -13.73 8.26 7.66
CA ARG A 224 -14.14 8.93 8.89
C ARG A 224 -15.63 8.72 9.17
N THR A 225 -16.46 8.88 8.15
CA THR A 225 -17.92 8.69 8.25
C THR A 225 -18.28 7.23 8.55
N ALA A 226 -17.59 6.28 7.92
CA ALA A 226 -17.78 4.85 8.17
C ALA A 226 -17.41 4.47 9.61
N ALA A 227 -16.29 4.94 10.13
CA ALA A 227 -15.85 4.69 11.50
C ALA A 227 -16.86 5.20 12.56
N MET A 228 -17.47 6.37 12.33
CA MET A 228 -18.50 6.91 13.24
C MET A 228 -19.76 6.06 13.29
N ARG A 229 -20.14 5.39 12.20
CA ARG A 229 -21.34 4.53 12.13
C ARG A 229 -21.17 3.19 12.86
N VAL A 230 -19.95 2.72 13.04
CA VAL A 230 -19.68 1.45 13.75
C VAL A 230 -19.69 1.63 15.27
N VAL A 231 -19.52 2.85 15.75
CA VAL A 231 -19.44 3.18 17.19
C VAL A 231 -20.80 3.68 17.74
N ALA A 232 -21.77 3.97 16.86
CA ALA A 232 -23.12 4.39 17.20
C ALA A 232 -24.09 3.20 17.25
#